data_8ac42abcfc78245e4513dca525258592
#
_entry.id   8ac42abcfc78245e4513dca525258592
#
_cell.length_a   1.000
_cell.length_b   1.000
_cell.length_c   1.000
_cell.angle_alpha   90.00
_cell.angle_beta   90.00
_cell.angle_gamma   90.00
#
_symmetry.space_group_name_H-M   'P 1'
#
loop_
_entity.id
_entity.type
_entity.pdbx_description
1 polymer ?
#
loop_
_entity_poly.entity_id
_entity_poly.type
_entity_poly.pdbx_seq_one_letter_code
_entity_poly.pdbx_strand_id
1 'polypeptide(L)'
;ALLACCDIVFIITHSAICVKLAISGKTTYNKANNLMEGAWLMSRISIQRGDITQCTTDAIVNAANTSLLGGGGVDGAIHRAAGPELLAECRTLGGCRTGEAKATRAYRLPCRYVIHTPGPIWRGGHAGEAVLLAGCYQNCLRIASELNCKTVAFPSISTGVYRFPLNRAAEIAIRTIEEYLSTHAEIEQVSMICFDGTTLSAYQNALSEREANHV
;
A
#
# COMPACT_ATOMS: atom_id res chain seq x y z
N ALA A 1 -44.15 -35.54 -0.80
CA ALA A 1 -42.83 -35.16 -0.29
C ALA A 1 -41.87 -35.03 -1.49
N LEU A 2 -41.67 -33.85 -2.02
CA LEU A 2 -40.64 -33.59 -3.04
C LEU A 2 -39.40 -33.05 -2.30
N LEU A 3 -38.32 -33.81 -2.32
CA LEU A 3 -36.99 -33.38 -1.98
C LEU A 3 -36.45 -32.57 -3.15
N ALA A 4 -36.25 -31.24 -2.95
CA ALA A 4 -35.54 -30.41 -3.91
C ALA A 4 -34.04 -30.70 -3.82
N CYS A 5 -33.49 -31.33 -4.88
CA CYS A 5 -32.05 -31.45 -5.08
C CYS A 5 -31.41 -30.05 -5.27
N CYS A 6 -30.44 -29.76 -4.42
CA CYS A 6 -29.52 -28.64 -4.68
C CYS A 6 -28.56 -29.06 -5.79
N ASP A 7 -28.70 -28.47 -6.97
CA ASP A 7 -27.74 -28.63 -8.06
C ASP A 7 -26.50 -27.78 -7.77
N ILE A 8 -25.41 -28.46 -7.39
CA ILE A 8 -24.07 -27.87 -7.30
C ILE A 8 -23.40 -28.06 -8.65
N VAL A 9 -23.25 -26.98 -9.40
CA VAL A 9 -22.49 -26.97 -10.66
C VAL A 9 -21.07 -26.53 -10.39
N PHE A 10 -20.10 -27.44 -10.56
CA PHE A 10 -18.67 -27.09 -10.53
C PHE A 10 -18.21 -26.68 -11.91
N ILE A 11 -17.80 -25.45 -12.06
CA ILE A 11 -17.10 -24.97 -13.26
C ILE A 11 -15.62 -24.82 -12.89
N ILE A 12 -14.78 -25.70 -13.40
CA ILE A 12 -13.31 -25.61 -13.26
C ILE A 12 -12.79 -24.81 -14.45
N THR A 13 -12.34 -23.58 -14.22
CA THR A 13 -11.52 -22.84 -15.17
C THR A 13 -10.10 -22.74 -14.64
N HIS A 14 -9.12 -22.83 -15.53
CA HIS A 14 -7.68 -22.94 -15.26
C HIS A 14 -7.08 -21.68 -14.64
N SER A 15 -7.58 -21.16 -13.52
CA SER A 15 -6.90 -20.16 -12.68
C SER A 15 -7.62 -19.69 -11.43
N ALA A 16 -8.77 -20.22 -11.04
CA ALA A 16 -9.36 -20.00 -9.71
C ALA A 16 -10.49 -20.99 -9.48
N ILE A 17 -10.54 -21.59 -8.29
CA ILE A 17 -11.69 -22.40 -7.87
C ILE A 17 -12.81 -21.43 -7.52
N CYS A 18 -13.70 -21.15 -8.46
CA CYS A 18 -14.89 -20.37 -8.23
C CYS A 18 -16.03 -21.32 -7.83
N VAL A 19 -16.28 -21.47 -6.52
CA VAL A 19 -17.45 -22.21 -6.03
C VAL A 19 -18.67 -21.31 -6.17
N LYS A 20 -19.47 -21.48 -7.22
CA LYS A 20 -20.79 -20.84 -7.32
C LYS A 20 -21.80 -21.65 -6.51
N LEU A 21 -22.10 -21.22 -5.29
CA LEU A 21 -23.30 -21.67 -4.58
C LEU A 21 -24.50 -20.91 -5.17
N ALA A 22 -25.31 -21.57 -5.96
CA ALA A 22 -26.61 -21.05 -6.36
C ALA A 22 -27.61 -21.29 -5.23
N ILE A 23 -27.74 -20.29 -4.32
CA ILE A 23 -28.82 -20.27 -3.33
C ILE A 23 -29.84 -19.24 -3.79
N SER A 24 -31.11 -19.65 -3.83
CA SER A 24 -32.26 -18.84 -4.23
C SER A 24 -32.38 -17.58 -3.37
N GLY A 25 -32.00 -16.43 -3.94
CA GLY A 25 -32.16 -15.12 -3.34
C GLY A 25 -31.05 -14.15 -3.75
N LYS A 26 -31.38 -13.16 -4.58
CA LYS A 26 -30.42 -12.13 -5.07
C LYS A 26 -29.63 -11.43 -3.95
N THR A 27 -30.17 -11.36 -2.74
CA THR A 27 -29.54 -10.65 -1.60
C THR A 27 -28.41 -11.46 -0.95
N THR A 28 -28.55 -12.79 -0.83
CA THR A 28 -27.53 -13.67 -0.25
C THR A 28 -26.33 -13.90 -1.19
N TYR A 29 -26.57 -13.93 -2.49
CA TYR A 29 -25.54 -14.04 -3.52
C TYR A 29 -24.63 -12.81 -3.55
N ASN A 30 -25.21 -11.60 -3.48
CA ASN A 30 -24.44 -10.37 -3.46
C ASN A 30 -23.59 -10.24 -2.18
N LYS A 31 -24.12 -10.64 -1.02
CA LYS A 31 -23.37 -10.59 0.24
C LYS A 31 -22.17 -11.56 0.24
N ALA A 32 -22.34 -12.79 -0.24
CA ALA A 32 -21.25 -13.76 -0.32
C ALA A 32 -20.15 -13.32 -1.30
N ASN A 33 -20.49 -12.75 -2.46
CA ASN A 33 -19.51 -12.22 -3.40
C ASN A 33 -18.72 -11.04 -2.80
N ASN A 34 -19.40 -10.09 -2.15
CA ASN A 34 -18.72 -8.95 -1.51
C ASN A 34 -17.76 -9.40 -0.41
N LEU A 35 -18.10 -10.44 0.36
CA LEU A 35 -17.23 -11.03 1.38
C LEU A 35 -15.97 -11.69 0.75
N MET A 36 -16.14 -12.41 -0.35
CA MET A 36 -15.01 -13.05 -1.05
C MET A 36 -14.10 -12.02 -1.74
N GLU A 37 -14.68 -11.00 -2.35
CA GLU A 37 -13.94 -9.90 -2.96
C GLU A 37 -13.17 -9.08 -1.91
N GLY A 38 -13.80 -8.78 -0.76
CA GLY A 38 -13.15 -8.11 0.36
C GLY A 38 -11.98 -8.93 0.94
N ALA A 39 -12.18 -10.21 1.19
CA ALA A 39 -11.13 -11.10 1.69
C ALA A 39 -9.96 -11.24 0.70
N TRP A 40 -10.25 -11.37 -0.60
CA TRP A 40 -9.21 -11.41 -1.64
C TRP A 40 -8.44 -10.09 -1.71
N LEU A 41 -9.11 -8.96 -1.63
CA LEU A 41 -8.49 -7.65 -1.67
C LEU A 41 -7.55 -7.44 -0.48
N MET A 42 -7.99 -7.79 0.73
CA MET A 42 -7.18 -7.67 1.95
C MET A 42 -5.98 -8.62 1.93
N SER A 43 -6.07 -9.80 1.32
CA SER A 43 -4.93 -10.71 1.17
C SER A 43 -3.77 -10.13 0.35
N ARG A 44 -4.00 -9.05 -0.41
CA ARG A 44 -2.99 -8.32 -1.18
C ARG A 44 -2.26 -7.26 -0.35
N ILE A 45 -2.63 -7.05 0.91
CA ILE A 45 -1.97 -6.13 1.84
C ILE A 45 -1.29 -6.95 2.94
N SER A 46 0.01 -6.77 3.12
CA SER A 46 0.76 -7.40 4.20
C SER A 46 1.40 -6.37 5.12
N ILE A 47 1.45 -6.67 6.41
CA ILE A 47 2.09 -5.82 7.42
C ILE A 47 3.21 -6.63 8.06
N GLN A 48 4.44 -6.13 7.97
CA GLN A 48 5.58 -6.85 8.52
C GLN A 48 6.61 -5.89 9.14
N ARG A 49 7.34 -6.39 10.13
CA ARG A 49 8.49 -5.66 10.67
C ARG A 49 9.72 -5.95 9.84
N GLY A 50 10.48 -4.88 9.51
CA GLY A 50 11.70 -5.08 8.72
C GLY A 50 12.41 -3.79 8.35
N ASP A 51 13.43 -3.96 7.53
CA ASP A 51 14.19 -2.89 6.88
C ASP A 51 13.78 -2.83 5.40
N ILE A 52 13.16 -1.74 5.00
CA ILE A 52 12.67 -1.53 3.63
C ILE A 52 13.80 -1.57 2.59
N THR A 53 15.04 -1.28 2.99
CA THR A 53 16.20 -1.33 2.09
C THR A 53 16.59 -2.74 1.67
N GLN A 54 16.04 -3.77 2.34
CA GLN A 54 16.25 -5.18 2.04
C GLN A 54 15.08 -5.80 1.25
N CYS A 55 14.05 -5.03 0.94
CA CYS A 55 12.89 -5.54 0.21
C CYS A 55 13.21 -5.80 -1.25
N THR A 56 12.79 -6.98 -1.73
CA THR A 56 12.96 -7.42 -3.13
C THR A 56 11.71 -7.17 -3.98
N THR A 57 10.79 -6.34 -3.51
CA THR A 57 9.63 -5.88 -4.28
C THR A 57 10.05 -5.13 -5.54
N ASP A 58 9.16 -4.99 -6.54
CA ASP A 58 9.48 -4.22 -7.74
C ASP A 58 9.82 -2.76 -7.42
N ALA A 59 9.10 -2.16 -6.48
CA ALA A 59 9.38 -0.82 -6.00
C ALA A 59 9.33 -0.73 -4.47
N ILE A 60 10.17 0.11 -3.91
CA ILE A 60 10.04 0.60 -2.53
C ILE A 60 9.67 2.08 -2.53
N VAL A 61 8.91 2.50 -1.52
CA VAL A 61 8.56 3.91 -1.34
C VAL A 61 9.50 4.56 -0.34
N ASN A 62 9.97 5.75 -0.68
CA ASN A 62 10.77 6.60 0.20
C ASN A 62 9.91 7.75 0.74
N ALA A 63 9.74 7.81 2.07
CA ALA A 63 9.16 8.96 2.75
C ALA A 63 10.20 10.11 2.78
N ALA A 64 10.29 10.83 1.67
CA ALA A 64 11.26 11.86 1.40
C ALA A 64 10.83 13.23 1.95
N ASN A 65 11.72 14.20 1.91
CA ASN A 65 11.39 15.62 1.99
C ASN A 65 11.14 16.22 0.59
N THR A 66 10.63 17.43 0.53
CA THR A 66 10.26 18.09 -0.73
C THR A 66 11.43 18.39 -1.67
N SER A 67 12.67 18.42 -1.17
CA SER A 67 13.85 18.59 -2.03
C SER A 67 14.26 17.30 -2.73
N LEU A 68 13.93 16.13 -2.20
CA LEU A 68 14.36 14.79 -2.62
C LEU A 68 15.88 14.56 -2.51
N LEU A 69 16.59 15.40 -1.76
CA LEU A 69 18.06 15.38 -1.69
C LEU A 69 18.60 14.59 -0.48
N GLY A 70 17.82 13.68 0.03
CA GLY A 70 18.15 12.89 1.21
C GLY A 70 17.80 13.62 2.51
N GLY A 71 17.88 12.90 3.62
CA GLY A 71 17.55 13.39 4.94
C GLY A 71 17.84 12.37 6.03
N GLY A 72 17.06 12.40 7.10
CA GLY A 72 17.13 11.44 8.20
C GLY A 72 16.15 10.27 8.05
N GLY A 73 16.14 9.38 9.04
CA GLY A 73 15.21 8.25 9.09
C GLY A 73 15.31 7.33 7.87
N VAL A 74 14.16 6.89 7.36
CA VAL A 74 14.07 5.99 6.20
C VAL A 74 14.67 6.59 4.93
N ASP A 75 14.49 7.90 4.71
CA ASP A 75 15.07 8.63 3.56
C ASP A 75 16.61 8.50 3.54
N GLY A 76 17.25 8.79 4.69
CA GLY A 76 18.69 8.61 4.82
C GLY A 76 19.15 7.16 4.68
N ALA A 77 18.39 6.18 5.19
CA ALA A 77 18.70 4.77 5.06
C ALA A 77 18.67 4.32 3.59
N ILE A 78 17.63 4.70 2.85
CA ILE A 78 17.47 4.39 1.42
C ILE A 78 18.61 5.02 0.60
N HIS A 79 18.92 6.32 0.82
CA HIS A 79 20.00 6.97 0.10
C HIS A 79 21.38 6.33 0.37
N ARG A 80 21.67 5.93 1.62
CA ARG A 80 22.92 5.23 1.94
C ARG A 80 23.01 3.86 1.26
N ALA A 81 21.92 3.09 1.30
CA ALA A 81 21.88 1.74 0.71
C ALA A 81 21.93 1.78 -0.82
N ALA A 82 21.24 2.72 -1.45
CA ALA A 82 21.21 2.88 -2.91
C ALA A 82 22.53 3.38 -3.50
N GLY A 83 23.34 4.10 -2.74
CA GLY A 83 24.57 4.72 -3.22
C GLY A 83 24.39 6.13 -3.78
N PRO A 84 25.50 6.79 -4.18
CA PRO A 84 25.49 8.21 -4.58
C PRO A 84 24.72 8.47 -5.88
N GLU A 85 24.54 7.45 -6.70
CA GLU A 85 23.84 7.54 -7.97
C GLU A 85 22.35 7.93 -7.78
N LEU A 86 21.72 7.43 -6.69
CA LEU A 86 20.34 7.80 -6.34
C LEU A 86 20.21 9.32 -6.12
N LEU A 87 21.12 9.90 -5.35
CA LEU A 87 21.13 11.34 -5.11
C LEU A 87 21.38 12.15 -6.39
N ALA A 88 22.23 11.64 -7.29
CA ALA A 88 22.49 12.27 -8.58
C ALA A 88 21.22 12.33 -9.43
N GLU A 89 20.46 11.23 -9.51
CA GLU A 89 19.17 11.20 -10.22
C GLU A 89 18.12 12.08 -9.55
N CYS A 90 17.99 12.04 -8.21
CA CYS A 90 17.07 12.88 -7.46
C CYS A 90 17.26 14.38 -7.73
N ARG A 91 18.49 14.84 -7.91
CA ARG A 91 18.79 16.24 -8.27
C ARG A 91 18.14 16.66 -9.59
N THR A 92 18.04 15.74 -10.56
CA THR A 92 17.44 16.04 -11.86
C THR A 92 15.91 16.19 -11.79
N LEU A 93 15.27 15.65 -10.73
CA LEU A 93 13.83 15.72 -10.55
C LEU A 93 13.34 17.11 -10.11
N GLY A 94 14.22 17.98 -9.59
CA GLY A 94 13.85 19.33 -9.18
C GLY A 94 12.89 19.41 -7.99
N GLY A 95 12.95 18.41 -7.08
CA GLY A 95 12.07 18.31 -5.93
C GLY A 95 10.69 17.67 -6.25
N CYS A 96 9.83 17.60 -5.23
CA CYS A 96 8.48 17.05 -5.30
C CYS A 96 7.58 17.75 -4.29
N ARG A 97 6.33 18.04 -4.64
CA ARG A 97 5.36 18.66 -3.73
C ARG A 97 4.84 17.63 -2.72
N THR A 98 4.47 18.13 -1.53
CA THR A 98 3.81 17.30 -0.51
C THR A 98 2.53 16.66 -1.09
N GLY A 99 2.38 15.34 -0.91
CA GLY A 99 1.27 14.55 -1.44
C GLY A 99 1.47 14.03 -2.86
N GLU A 100 2.46 14.55 -3.62
CA GLU A 100 2.85 14.03 -4.93
C GLU A 100 3.93 12.94 -4.79
N ALA A 101 4.29 12.30 -5.91
CA ALA A 101 5.35 11.31 -5.96
C ALA A 101 6.17 11.41 -7.25
N LYS A 102 7.43 10.98 -7.22
CA LYS A 102 8.34 10.84 -8.36
C LYS A 102 9.15 9.57 -8.21
N ALA A 103 9.51 8.92 -9.31
CA ALA A 103 10.29 7.70 -9.30
C ALA A 103 11.72 7.92 -9.79
N THR A 104 12.63 7.08 -9.28
CA THR A 104 14.01 6.90 -9.75
C THR A 104 14.31 5.41 -9.90
N ARG A 105 15.45 5.08 -10.47
CA ARG A 105 16.03 3.74 -10.36
C ARG A 105 16.49 3.49 -8.91
N ALA A 106 16.59 2.20 -8.56
CA ALA A 106 16.97 1.80 -7.19
C ALA A 106 18.48 1.59 -6.98
N TYR A 107 19.26 1.52 -8.06
CA TYR A 107 20.72 1.37 -8.08
C TYR A 107 21.20 0.12 -7.32
N ARG A 108 21.80 0.28 -6.11
CA ARG A 108 22.34 -0.82 -5.31
C ARG A 108 21.32 -1.52 -4.43
N LEU A 109 20.08 -1.01 -4.39
CA LEU A 109 18.99 -1.66 -3.67
C LEU A 109 18.49 -2.90 -4.43
N PRO A 110 17.95 -3.92 -3.74
CA PRO A 110 17.50 -5.17 -4.37
C PRO A 110 16.15 -5.05 -5.12
N CYS A 111 15.56 -3.86 -5.22
CA CYS A 111 14.35 -3.54 -5.98
C CYS A 111 14.70 -2.86 -7.33
N ARG A 112 13.67 -2.62 -8.17
CA ARG A 112 13.86 -1.96 -9.48
C ARG A 112 13.78 -0.44 -9.38
N TYR A 113 12.88 0.06 -8.55
CA TYR A 113 12.57 1.48 -8.45
C TYR A 113 12.48 1.95 -7.00
N VAL A 114 12.80 3.23 -6.78
CA VAL A 114 12.44 3.98 -5.57
C VAL A 114 11.42 5.04 -5.95
N ILE A 115 10.25 5.02 -5.30
CA ILE A 115 9.21 6.03 -5.49
C ILE A 115 9.26 6.98 -4.30
N HIS A 116 9.66 8.21 -4.55
CA HIS A 116 9.83 9.25 -3.53
C HIS A 116 8.56 10.05 -3.37
N THR A 117 8.06 10.18 -2.14
CA THR A 117 6.89 10.99 -1.81
C THR A 117 7.13 11.82 -0.57
N PRO A 118 7.00 13.15 -0.64
CA PRO A 118 7.03 14.00 0.55
C PRO A 118 5.69 13.97 1.27
N GLY A 119 5.67 13.36 2.46
CA GLY A 119 4.49 13.38 3.31
C GLY A 119 4.27 14.73 4.01
N PRO A 120 3.06 15.00 4.52
CA PRO A 120 2.74 16.22 5.25
C PRO A 120 3.39 16.26 6.65
N ILE A 121 3.79 17.44 7.08
CA ILE A 121 4.11 17.72 8.48
C ILE A 121 2.78 17.92 9.24
N TRP A 122 2.62 17.22 10.37
CA TRP A 122 1.43 17.37 11.19
C TRP A 122 1.33 18.74 11.86
N ARG A 123 0.24 19.43 11.67
CA ARG A 123 -0.08 20.75 12.24
C ARG A 123 -1.42 20.78 12.97
N GLY A 124 -1.88 19.63 13.46
CA GLY A 124 -3.15 19.52 14.19
C GLY A 124 -4.33 18.99 13.37
N GLY A 125 -4.14 18.66 12.09
CA GLY A 125 -5.17 18.04 11.24
C GLY A 125 -6.12 19.02 10.55
N HIS A 126 -5.82 20.32 10.57
CA HIS A 126 -6.69 21.37 10.01
C HIS A 126 -6.14 21.96 8.69
N ALA A 127 -4.94 21.55 8.25
CA ALA A 127 -4.30 22.03 7.04
C ALA A 127 -4.35 21.04 5.87
N GLY A 128 -5.33 20.11 5.88
CA GLY A 128 -5.51 19.13 4.82
C GLY A 128 -4.51 17.97 4.87
N GLU A 129 -3.82 17.76 5.99
CA GLU A 129 -2.75 16.77 6.11
C GLU A 129 -3.23 15.35 5.82
N ALA A 130 -4.48 15.01 6.19
CA ALA A 130 -5.07 13.71 5.91
C ALA A 130 -5.21 13.45 4.39
N VAL A 131 -5.65 14.46 3.65
CA VAL A 131 -5.78 14.40 2.18
C VAL A 131 -4.42 14.30 1.52
N LEU A 132 -3.44 15.08 1.99
CA LEU A 132 -2.08 15.04 1.49
C LEU A 132 -1.41 13.68 1.75
N LEU A 133 -1.65 13.08 2.94
CA LEU A 133 -1.13 11.76 3.25
C LEU A 133 -1.76 10.67 2.38
N ALA A 134 -3.07 10.70 2.18
CA ALA A 134 -3.75 9.80 1.24
C ALA A 134 -3.19 9.96 -0.19
N GLY A 135 -2.96 11.21 -0.63
CA GLY A 135 -2.33 11.51 -1.91
C GLY A 135 -0.94 10.88 -2.07
N CYS A 136 -0.13 10.80 -1.00
CA CYS A 136 1.17 10.12 -1.04
C CYS A 136 1.00 8.64 -1.45
N TYR A 137 0.11 7.90 -0.79
CA TYR A 137 -0.12 6.48 -1.10
C TYR A 137 -0.69 6.31 -2.50
N GLN A 138 -1.72 7.09 -2.85
CA GLN A 138 -2.38 7.02 -4.16
C GLN A 138 -1.42 7.32 -5.31
N ASN A 139 -0.62 8.40 -5.22
CA ASN A 139 0.33 8.77 -6.26
C ASN A 139 1.49 7.79 -6.37
N CYS A 140 1.96 7.20 -5.25
CA CYS A 140 2.96 6.14 -5.29
C CYS A 140 2.45 4.90 -6.02
N LEU A 141 1.23 4.45 -5.74
CA LEU A 141 0.62 3.29 -6.39
C LEU A 141 0.37 3.56 -7.88
N ARG A 142 -0.10 4.76 -8.24
CA ARG A 142 -0.27 5.17 -9.64
C ARG A 142 1.05 5.09 -10.42
N ILE A 143 2.14 5.62 -9.85
CA ILE A 143 3.47 5.54 -10.49
C ILE A 143 3.94 4.08 -10.57
N ALA A 144 3.69 3.25 -9.54
CA ALA A 144 4.02 1.84 -9.57
C ALA A 144 3.28 1.11 -10.70
N SER A 145 1.98 1.37 -10.90
CA SER A 145 1.20 0.85 -12.03
C SER A 145 1.78 1.30 -13.38
N GLU A 146 2.10 2.59 -13.55
CA GLU A 146 2.72 3.14 -14.76
C GLU A 146 4.08 2.50 -15.08
N LEU A 147 4.84 2.10 -14.06
CA LEU A 147 6.12 1.41 -14.17
C LEU A 147 5.98 -0.13 -14.31
N ASN A 148 4.76 -0.65 -14.41
CA ASN A 148 4.46 -2.07 -14.44
C ASN A 148 5.07 -2.82 -13.24
N CYS A 149 4.99 -2.24 -12.05
CA CYS A 149 5.32 -2.89 -10.79
C CYS A 149 4.12 -3.72 -10.32
N LYS A 150 4.37 -4.95 -9.89
CA LYS A 150 3.38 -5.84 -9.31
C LYS A 150 3.40 -5.80 -7.79
N THR A 151 4.56 -5.51 -7.21
CA THR A 151 4.81 -5.52 -5.78
C THR A 151 5.42 -4.20 -5.32
N VAL A 152 4.86 -3.62 -4.24
CA VAL A 152 5.29 -2.33 -3.71
C VAL A 152 5.44 -2.41 -2.19
N ALA A 153 6.56 -1.93 -1.66
CA ALA A 153 6.77 -1.81 -0.23
C ALA A 153 6.72 -0.34 0.23
N PHE A 154 5.96 -0.07 1.29
CA PHE A 154 5.80 1.24 1.89
C PHE A 154 6.37 1.31 3.30
N PRO A 155 7.03 2.41 3.69
CA PRO A 155 7.26 2.74 5.08
C PRO A 155 6.02 3.45 5.67
N SER A 156 6.01 3.68 6.99
CA SER A 156 5.03 4.56 7.62
C SER A 156 5.35 6.03 7.29
N ILE A 157 4.57 6.65 6.40
CA ILE A 157 4.81 8.01 5.91
C ILE A 157 4.39 9.03 6.97
N SER A 158 5.20 10.07 7.18
CA SER A 158 4.99 11.22 8.08
C SER A 158 4.95 10.92 9.59
N THR A 159 5.05 9.67 10.04
CA THR A 159 4.88 9.30 11.45
C THR A 159 6.14 9.49 12.32
N GLY A 160 7.30 9.73 11.71
CA GLY A 160 8.54 10.04 12.39
C GLY A 160 8.65 11.53 12.77
N VAL A 161 9.65 12.22 12.24
CA VAL A 161 9.93 13.64 12.54
C VAL A 161 8.79 14.61 12.17
N TYR A 162 7.90 14.20 11.25
CA TYR A 162 6.71 14.98 10.86
C TYR A 162 5.53 14.81 11.81
N ARG A 163 5.62 13.90 12.78
CA ARG A 163 4.71 13.73 13.93
C ARG A 163 3.24 13.55 13.57
N PHE A 164 2.93 13.00 12.41
CA PHE A 164 1.57 12.60 12.11
C PHE A 164 1.13 11.51 13.11
N PRO A 165 -0.07 11.60 13.74
CA PRO A 165 -0.54 10.60 14.70
C PRO A 165 -0.59 9.22 14.07
N LEU A 166 0.14 8.25 14.65
CA LEU A 166 0.44 6.96 14.06
C LEU A 166 -0.82 6.16 13.68
N ASN A 167 -1.78 6.01 14.61
CA ASN A 167 -3.00 5.25 14.33
C ASN A 167 -3.79 5.88 13.17
N ARG A 168 -3.94 7.21 13.18
CA ARG A 168 -4.62 7.93 12.10
C ARG A 168 -3.89 7.80 10.76
N ALA A 169 -2.56 7.78 10.79
CA ALA A 169 -1.76 7.55 9.58
C ALA A 169 -1.95 6.14 9.04
N ALA A 170 -1.98 5.13 9.92
CA ALA A 170 -2.23 3.74 9.56
C ALA A 170 -3.62 3.54 8.93
N GLU A 171 -4.67 4.10 9.54
CA GLU A 171 -6.04 4.07 9.00
C GLU A 171 -6.12 4.69 7.59
N ILE A 172 -5.51 5.87 7.39
CA ILE A 172 -5.49 6.54 6.08
C ILE A 172 -4.73 5.69 5.06
N ALA A 173 -3.58 5.15 5.44
CA ALA A 173 -2.75 4.32 4.56
C ALA A 173 -3.51 3.08 4.09
N ILE A 174 -4.01 2.26 5.03
CA ILE A 174 -4.70 1.00 4.72
C ILE A 174 -5.93 1.26 3.86
N ARG A 175 -6.77 2.23 4.24
CA ARG A 175 -7.94 2.61 3.45
C ARG A 175 -7.57 3.03 2.03
N THR A 176 -6.57 3.90 1.87
CA THR A 176 -6.18 4.41 0.54
C THR A 176 -5.59 3.31 -0.33
N ILE A 177 -4.78 2.41 0.24
CA ILE A 177 -4.23 1.25 -0.46
C ILE A 177 -5.34 0.32 -0.91
N GLU A 178 -6.27 -0.02 -0.02
CA GLU A 178 -7.43 -0.85 -0.31
C GLU A 178 -8.29 -0.27 -1.44
N GLU A 179 -8.66 1.01 -1.34
CA GLU A 179 -9.42 1.73 -2.37
C GLU A 179 -8.71 1.69 -3.73
N TYR A 180 -7.40 1.85 -3.76
CA TYR A 180 -6.64 1.74 -5.01
C TYR A 180 -6.64 0.32 -5.57
N LEU A 181 -6.33 -0.67 -4.73
CA LEU A 181 -6.26 -2.07 -5.13
C LEU A 181 -7.61 -2.62 -5.62
N SER A 182 -8.74 -2.06 -5.17
CA SER A 182 -10.09 -2.50 -5.60
C SER A 182 -10.34 -2.31 -7.10
N THR A 183 -9.62 -1.38 -7.74
CA THR A 183 -9.76 -1.07 -9.16
C THR A 183 -8.50 -1.34 -9.99
N HIS A 184 -7.40 -1.78 -9.34
CA HIS A 184 -6.09 -1.96 -9.97
C HIS A 184 -5.55 -3.37 -9.65
N ALA A 185 -5.93 -4.35 -10.47
CA ALA A 185 -5.53 -5.74 -10.29
C ALA A 185 -4.06 -6.01 -10.67
N GLU A 186 -3.42 -5.10 -11.40
CA GLU A 186 -2.02 -5.20 -11.82
C GLU A 186 -1.03 -5.09 -10.66
N ILE A 187 -1.40 -4.42 -9.55
CA ILE A 187 -0.62 -4.43 -8.32
C ILE A 187 -1.00 -5.68 -7.51
N GLU A 188 -0.20 -6.70 -7.55
CA GLU A 188 -0.49 -7.99 -6.92
C GLU A 188 -0.33 -7.98 -5.40
N GLN A 189 0.65 -7.20 -4.87
CA GLN A 189 0.97 -7.15 -3.45
C GLN A 189 1.47 -5.78 -3.00
N VAL A 190 0.94 -5.29 -1.89
CA VAL A 190 1.45 -4.12 -1.16
C VAL A 190 1.90 -4.55 0.24
N SER A 191 3.13 -4.21 0.61
CA SER A 191 3.71 -4.54 1.92
C SER A 191 3.99 -3.27 2.72
N MET A 192 3.41 -3.15 3.90
CA MET A 192 3.79 -2.12 4.88
C MET A 192 4.98 -2.62 5.69
N ILE A 193 6.12 -1.95 5.57
CA ILE A 193 7.35 -2.29 6.29
C ILE A 193 7.50 -1.39 7.50
N CYS A 194 7.25 -1.94 8.67
CA CYS A 194 7.28 -1.25 9.95
C CYS A 194 8.65 -1.42 10.60
N PHE A 195 9.30 -0.31 10.97
CA PHE A 195 10.62 -0.35 11.58
C PHE A 195 10.59 -0.89 13.03
N ASP A 196 9.52 -0.58 13.76
CA ASP A 196 9.36 -0.96 15.17
C ASP A 196 8.02 -1.66 15.46
N GLY A 197 7.90 -2.23 16.67
CA GLY A 197 6.71 -2.96 17.11
C GLY A 197 5.48 -2.08 17.28
N THR A 198 5.64 -0.82 17.67
CA THR A 198 4.53 0.12 17.87
C THR A 198 3.89 0.44 16.52
N THR A 199 4.71 0.72 15.51
CA THR A 199 4.26 0.94 14.14
C THR A 199 3.59 -0.32 13.56
N LEU A 200 4.20 -1.50 13.78
CA LEU A 200 3.63 -2.78 13.35
C LEU A 200 2.21 -2.96 13.90
N SER A 201 2.04 -2.81 15.22
CA SER A 201 0.74 -2.99 15.88
C SER A 201 -0.31 -2.01 15.37
N ALA A 202 0.04 -0.74 15.15
CA ALA A 202 -0.89 0.25 14.63
C ALA A 202 -1.42 -0.11 13.23
N TYR A 203 -0.54 -0.58 12.32
CA TYR A 203 -0.96 -1.00 10.99
C TYR A 203 -1.74 -2.31 10.98
N GLN A 204 -1.38 -3.28 11.86
CA GLN A 204 -2.14 -4.52 12.02
C GLN A 204 -3.56 -4.25 12.52
N ASN A 205 -3.72 -3.35 13.51
CA ASN A 205 -5.03 -2.95 14.01
C ASN A 205 -5.86 -2.29 12.89
N ALA A 206 -5.28 -1.34 12.15
CA ALA A 206 -5.97 -0.67 11.05
C ALA A 206 -6.42 -1.66 9.96
N LEU A 207 -5.61 -2.68 9.64
CA LEU A 207 -5.99 -3.71 8.67
C LEU A 207 -7.13 -4.58 9.21
N SER A 208 -7.03 -5.07 10.46
CA SER A 208 -8.06 -5.90 11.10
C SER A 208 -9.41 -5.18 11.23
N GLU A 209 -9.41 -3.88 11.52
CA GLU A 209 -10.63 -3.06 11.57
C GLU A 209 -11.30 -2.96 10.19
N ARG A 210 -10.50 -2.87 9.11
CA ARG A 210 -11.05 -2.86 7.75
C ARG A 210 -11.61 -4.23 7.36
N GLU A 211 -10.91 -5.32 7.68
CA GLU A 211 -11.40 -6.70 7.47
C GLU A 211 -12.75 -6.93 8.16
N ALA A 212 -12.89 -6.47 9.42
CA ALA A 212 -14.14 -6.58 10.17
C ALA A 212 -15.31 -5.81 9.53
N ASN A 213 -15.06 -4.70 8.85
CA ASN A 213 -16.07 -3.90 8.19
C ASN A 213 -16.56 -4.49 6.85
N HIS A 214 -15.88 -5.50 6.31
CA HIS A 214 -16.29 -6.24 5.10
C HIS A 214 -17.09 -7.52 5.40
N VAL A 215 -17.26 -7.87 6.68
CA VAL A 215 -18.07 -9.01 7.15
C VAL A 215 -19.49 -8.58 7.43
#